data_19294feb3546ae9b64f449d8123abf06
#
_entry.id   19294feb3546ae9b64f449d8123abf06
#
_cell.length_a   1.000
_cell.length_b   1.000
_cell.length_c   1.000
_cell.angle_alpha   90.00
_cell.angle_beta   90.00
_cell.angle_gamma   90.00
#
_symmetry.space_group_name_H-M   'P 1'
#
loop_
_entity.id
_entity.type
_entity.pdbx_description
1 polymer ?
#
loop_
_entity_poly.entity_id
_entity_poly.type
_entity_poly.pdbx_seq_one_letter_code
_entity_poly.pdbx_strand_id
1 'polypeptide(L)'
;YSHVLGQVDYDNYGVSGVEKYFDSELKDKKLLQSPLQLTLDTNIQHIIDDELSKALKTFNSTGGGALLMNVNNGEVLSLVSLPNFNINKRLNITDKNYINKITKGVYELGSIFKTFTVALALENNLVSPNTIIKNIPRKIKCSIHEISDVKEFPKDLSVEDILIRSSNIGTL
;
A
#
# COMPACT_ATOMS: atom_id res chain seq x y z
N TYR A 1 -14.72 -5.96 -4.92
CA TYR A 1 -15.13 -4.82 -4.04
C TYR A 1 -15.34 -5.20 -2.57
N SER A 2 -15.29 -6.49 -2.23
CA SER A 2 -15.70 -6.98 -0.90
C SER A 2 -15.05 -6.24 0.28
N HIS A 3 -13.75 -5.95 0.20
CA HIS A 3 -13.03 -5.24 1.26
C HIS A 3 -13.34 -3.74 1.33
N VAL A 4 -13.77 -3.13 0.23
CA VAL A 4 -14.17 -1.72 0.20
C VAL A 4 -15.61 -1.57 0.68
N LEU A 5 -16.53 -2.33 0.09
CA LEU A 5 -17.93 -2.29 0.50
C LEU A 5 -18.09 -2.74 1.94
N GLY A 6 -17.41 -3.82 2.28
CA GLY A 6 -17.53 -4.41 3.61
C GLY A 6 -18.77 -5.27 3.75
N GLN A 7 -19.27 -5.37 4.96
CA GLN A 7 -20.44 -6.20 5.26
C GLN A 7 -21.16 -5.70 6.51
N VAL A 8 -22.40 -6.15 6.64
CA VAL A 8 -23.26 -5.90 7.81
C VAL A 8 -23.38 -7.17 8.65
N ASP A 9 -23.71 -7.02 9.92
CA ASP A 9 -24.05 -8.12 10.82
C ASP A 9 -25.50 -8.62 10.61
N TYR A 10 -25.97 -9.51 11.50
CA TYR A 10 -27.33 -10.05 11.43
C TYR A 10 -28.43 -9.03 11.70
N ASP A 11 -28.10 -7.96 12.42
CA ASP A 11 -29.00 -6.87 12.77
C ASP A 11 -28.88 -5.69 11.79
N ASN A 12 -28.19 -5.91 10.65
CA ASN A 12 -27.91 -4.92 9.61
C ASN A 12 -27.06 -3.72 10.07
N TYR A 13 -26.20 -3.89 11.08
CA TYR A 13 -25.18 -2.90 11.41
C TYR A 13 -23.91 -3.13 10.59
N GLY A 14 -23.35 -2.05 10.04
CA GLY A 14 -22.11 -2.11 9.29
C GLY A 14 -20.92 -2.52 10.18
N VAL A 15 -20.23 -3.62 9.84
CA VAL A 15 -19.09 -4.13 10.61
C VAL A 15 -17.75 -3.87 9.95
N SER A 16 -17.73 -3.58 8.65
CA SER A 16 -16.50 -3.26 7.93
C SER A 16 -16.78 -2.40 6.69
N GLY A 17 -15.72 -1.78 6.14
CA GLY A 17 -15.76 -1.04 4.89
C GLY A 17 -16.72 0.15 4.90
N VAL A 18 -17.27 0.45 3.73
CA VAL A 18 -18.26 1.50 3.49
C VAL A 18 -19.51 1.28 4.34
N GLU A 19 -19.97 0.03 4.46
CA GLU A 19 -21.11 -0.31 5.29
C GLU A 19 -20.95 0.13 6.75
N LYS A 20 -19.73 0.01 7.30
CA LYS A 20 -19.43 0.46 8.65
C LYS A 20 -19.29 1.97 8.75
N TYR A 21 -18.56 2.57 7.82
CA TYR A 21 -18.22 3.99 7.90
C TYR A 21 -19.45 4.87 7.70
N PHE A 22 -20.34 4.48 6.80
CA PHE A 22 -21.56 5.20 6.45
C PHE A 22 -22.83 4.53 7.01
N ASP A 23 -22.72 3.73 8.08
CA ASP A 23 -23.87 2.97 8.63
C ASP A 23 -25.07 3.85 8.98
N SER A 24 -24.84 5.03 9.56
CA SER A 24 -25.90 5.99 9.89
C SER A 24 -26.55 6.57 8.63
N GLU A 25 -25.76 6.96 7.66
CA GLU A 25 -26.23 7.55 6.41
C GLU A 25 -26.99 6.52 5.56
N LEU A 26 -26.47 5.30 5.47
CA LEU A 26 -27.10 4.21 4.72
C LEU A 26 -28.43 3.76 5.33
N LYS A 27 -28.67 4.01 6.63
CA LYS A 27 -29.93 3.73 7.33
C LYS A 27 -30.89 4.90 7.36
N ASP A 28 -30.46 6.11 7.06
CA ASP A 28 -31.32 7.29 7.07
C ASP A 28 -32.31 7.24 5.89
N LYS A 29 -33.60 7.05 6.20
CA LYS A 29 -34.66 7.00 5.19
C LYS A 29 -34.76 8.26 4.33
N LYS A 30 -34.27 9.42 4.81
CA LYS A 30 -34.25 10.67 4.06
C LYS A 30 -33.16 10.65 2.98
N LEU A 31 -32.09 9.90 3.18
CA LEU A 31 -30.97 9.76 2.24
C LEU A 31 -31.14 8.61 1.24
N LEU A 32 -32.15 7.72 1.45
CA LEU A 32 -32.44 6.62 0.53
C LEU A 32 -32.79 7.07 -0.92
N GLN A 33 -33.12 8.35 -1.11
CA GLN A 33 -33.37 8.92 -2.45
C GLN A 33 -32.09 9.37 -3.16
N SER A 34 -30.96 9.40 -2.47
CA SER A 34 -29.67 9.82 -3.02
C SER A 34 -28.63 8.73 -2.76
N PRO A 35 -28.29 7.90 -3.75
CA PRO A 35 -27.34 6.83 -3.56
C PRO A 35 -25.97 7.38 -3.17
N LEU A 36 -25.28 6.71 -2.24
CA LEU A 36 -23.91 7.01 -1.91
C LEU A 36 -23.00 6.70 -3.11
N GLN A 37 -22.41 7.72 -3.69
CA GLN A 37 -21.50 7.58 -4.82
C GLN A 37 -20.06 7.44 -4.32
N LEU A 38 -19.38 6.36 -4.73
CA LEU A 38 -17.97 6.14 -4.48
C LEU A 38 -17.13 6.57 -5.67
N THR A 39 -15.87 6.87 -5.45
CA THR A 39 -14.90 7.25 -6.48
C THR A 39 -14.34 6.06 -7.27
N LEU A 40 -14.72 4.84 -6.90
CA LEU A 40 -14.23 3.61 -7.53
C LEU A 40 -14.71 3.51 -8.98
N ASP A 41 -13.76 3.26 -9.87
CA ASP A 41 -14.03 2.87 -11.26
C ASP A 41 -14.12 1.35 -11.39
N THR A 42 -15.25 0.86 -11.87
CA THR A 42 -15.51 -0.59 -11.98
C THR A 42 -14.59 -1.28 -12.97
N ASN A 43 -14.24 -0.62 -14.07
CA ASN A 43 -13.36 -1.19 -15.09
C ASN A 43 -11.92 -1.28 -14.57
N ILE A 44 -11.44 -0.20 -13.97
CA ILE A 44 -10.11 -0.16 -13.37
C ILE A 44 -10.00 -1.19 -12.23
N GLN A 45 -11.01 -1.28 -11.38
CA GLN A 45 -11.05 -2.27 -10.30
C GLN A 45 -10.94 -3.70 -10.84
N HIS A 46 -11.65 -4.02 -11.92
CA HIS A 46 -11.61 -5.34 -12.54
C HIS A 46 -10.23 -5.65 -13.13
N ILE A 47 -9.64 -4.70 -13.85
CA ILE A 47 -8.31 -4.84 -14.44
C ILE A 47 -7.27 -5.11 -13.35
N ILE A 48 -7.28 -4.31 -12.27
CA ILE A 48 -6.31 -4.45 -11.17
C ILE A 48 -6.52 -5.78 -10.42
N ASP A 49 -7.76 -6.22 -10.22
CA ASP A 49 -8.06 -7.51 -9.59
C ASP A 49 -7.49 -8.68 -10.40
N ASP A 50 -7.69 -8.65 -11.73
CA ASP A 50 -7.19 -9.68 -12.65
C ASP A 50 -5.64 -9.71 -12.68
N GLU A 51 -4.99 -8.56 -12.82
CA GLU A 51 -3.53 -8.46 -12.85
C GLU A 51 -2.91 -8.85 -11.51
N LEU A 52 -3.49 -8.42 -10.39
CA LEU A 52 -3.01 -8.83 -9.07
C LEU A 52 -3.19 -10.34 -8.86
N SER A 53 -4.30 -10.90 -9.31
CA SER A 53 -4.56 -12.34 -9.23
C SER A 53 -3.56 -13.15 -10.03
N LYS A 54 -3.18 -12.68 -11.23
CA LYS A 54 -2.11 -13.28 -12.06
C LYS A 54 -0.75 -13.18 -11.36
N ALA A 55 -0.43 -12.02 -10.79
CA ALA A 55 0.82 -11.81 -10.05
C ALA A 55 0.94 -12.76 -8.86
N LEU A 56 -0.13 -12.92 -8.05
CA LEU A 56 -0.13 -13.84 -6.92
C LEU A 56 0.17 -15.29 -7.35
N LYS A 57 -0.40 -15.73 -8.47
CA LYS A 57 -0.12 -17.06 -9.03
C LYS A 57 1.32 -17.18 -9.52
N THR A 58 1.81 -16.18 -10.25
CA THR A 58 3.17 -16.17 -10.81
C THR A 58 4.24 -16.22 -9.72
N PHE A 59 4.03 -15.48 -8.63
CA PHE A 59 4.99 -15.39 -7.52
C PHE A 59 4.68 -16.34 -6.36
N ASN A 60 3.67 -17.22 -6.52
CA ASN A 60 3.22 -18.15 -5.47
C ASN A 60 2.98 -17.45 -4.12
N SER A 61 2.35 -16.30 -4.17
CA SER A 61 2.10 -15.46 -2.99
C SER A 61 0.78 -15.81 -2.31
N THR A 62 0.74 -15.72 -0.98
CA THR A 62 -0.45 -16.04 -0.17
C THR A 62 -1.49 -14.93 -0.15
N GLY A 63 -1.13 -13.76 -0.61
CA GLY A 63 -2.03 -12.61 -0.70
C GLY A 63 -1.31 -11.35 -1.13
N GLY A 64 -2.07 -10.31 -1.43
CA GLY A 64 -1.54 -9.03 -1.86
C GLY A 64 -2.61 -7.96 -1.88
N GLY A 65 -2.19 -6.74 -2.11
CA GLY A 65 -3.09 -5.60 -2.27
C GLY A 65 -2.55 -4.62 -3.30
N ALA A 66 -3.47 -3.94 -3.98
CA ALA A 66 -3.17 -2.87 -4.92
C ALA A 66 -4.15 -1.71 -4.73
N LEU A 67 -3.63 -0.50 -4.78
CA LEU A 67 -4.39 0.74 -4.68
C LEU A 67 -4.01 1.64 -5.85
N LEU A 68 -5.02 2.18 -6.53
CA LEU A 68 -4.86 3.25 -7.51
C LEU A 68 -5.56 4.50 -7.01
N MET A 69 -4.82 5.59 -6.93
CA MET A 69 -5.31 6.88 -6.43
C MET A 69 -4.93 8.00 -7.40
N ASN A 70 -5.86 8.94 -7.60
CA ASN A 70 -5.57 10.18 -8.29
C ASN A 70 -4.79 11.11 -7.36
N VAL A 71 -3.53 11.38 -7.69
CA VAL A 71 -2.63 12.18 -6.85
C VAL A 71 -3.01 13.67 -6.75
N ASN A 72 -3.86 14.17 -7.66
CA ASN A 72 -4.25 15.58 -7.66
C ASN A 72 -5.38 15.89 -6.67
N ASN A 73 -6.27 14.93 -6.40
CA ASN A 73 -7.44 15.13 -5.56
C ASN A 73 -7.64 14.08 -4.46
N GLY A 74 -6.80 13.02 -4.46
CA GLY A 74 -6.87 11.94 -3.46
C GLY A 74 -7.97 10.91 -3.69
N GLU A 75 -8.71 10.97 -4.80
CA GLU A 75 -9.74 9.99 -5.12
C GLU A 75 -9.14 8.59 -5.31
N VAL A 76 -9.67 7.62 -4.58
CA VAL A 76 -9.32 6.22 -4.76
C VAL A 76 -10.15 5.64 -5.90
N LEU A 77 -9.50 5.33 -7.02
CA LEU A 77 -10.12 4.78 -8.22
C LEU A 77 -10.25 3.26 -8.16
N SER A 78 -9.35 2.60 -7.44
CA SER A 78 -9.38 1.16 -7.21
C SER A 78 -8.68 0.80 -5.92
N LEU A 79 -9.25 -0.18 -5.20
CA LEU A 79 -8.62 -0.82 -4.05
C LEU A 79 -8.94 -2.31 -4.10
N VAL A 80 -7.91 -3.12 -4.34
CA VAL A 80 -8.00 -4.58 -4.41
C VAL A 80 -7.20 -5.19 -3.27
N SER A 81 -7.81 -6.09 -2.52
CA SER A 81 -7.16 -6.89 -1.49
C SER A 81 -7.47 -8.37 -1.73
N LEU A 82 -6.45 -9.20 -1.89
CA LEU A 82 -6.58 -10.63 -2.19
C LEU A 82 -5.92 -11.49 -1.11
N PRO A 83 -6.45 -12.70 -0.84
CA PRO A 83 -7.71 -13.23 -1.36
C PRO A 83 -8.91 -12.40 -0.93
N ASN A 84 -9.91 -12.30 -1.81
CA ASN A 84 -11.17 -11.65 -1.50
C ASN A 84 -12.18 -12.64 -0.90
N PHE A 85 -13.35 -12.16 -0.52
CA PHE A 85 -14.45 -12.96 -0.01
C PHE A 85 -15.77 -12.60 -0.71
N ASN A 86 -16.72 -13.49 -0.66
CA ASN A 86 -18.06 -13.25 -1.20
C ASN A 86 -18.91 -12.52 -0.15
N ILE A 87 -19.28 -11.26 -0.40
CA ILE A 87 -20.09 -10.44 0.54
C ILE A 87 -21.49 -11.03 0.79
N ASN A 88 -22.01 -11.85 -0.12
CA ASN A 88 -23.30 -12.51 0.02
C ASN A 88 -23.24 -13.83 0.82
N LYS A 89 -22.02 -14.28 1.18
CA LYS A 89 -21.82 -15.43 2.02
C LYS A 89 -21.21 -14.98 3.34
N ARG A 90 -21.97 -15.07 4.42
CA ARG A 90 -21.45 -14.77 5.75
C ARG A 90 -20.50 -15.89 6.16
N LEU A 91 -19.22 -15.60 6.07
CA LEU A 91 -18.15 -16.46 6.57
C LEU A 91 -17.86 -16.09 8.04
N ASN A 92 -17.13 -16.94 8.73
CA ASN A 92 -16.71 -16.66 10.09
C ASN A 92 -15.81 -15.41 10.12
N ILE A 93 -16.10 -14.44 10.99
CA ILE A 93 -15.36 -13.16 11.14
C ILE A 93 -13.87 -13.36 11.42
N THR A 94 -13.46 -14.53 11.90
CA THR A 94 -12.06 -14.90 12.13
C THR A 94 -11.30 -15.27 10.86
N ASP A 95 -11.96 -15.37 9.69
CA ASP A 95 -11.29 -15.70 8.45
C ASP A 95 -10.35 -14.54 8.03
N LYS A 96 -9.07 -14.88 7.82
CA LYS A 96 -8.03 -13.94 7.39
C LYS A 96 -8.35 -13.24 6.06
N ASN A 97 -9.26 -13.80 5.27
CA ASN A 97 -9.71 -13.22 4.02
C ASN A 97 -10.51 -11.92 4.22
N TYR A 98 -11.07 -11.68 5.42
CA TYR A 98 -11.75 -10.41 5.74
C TYR A 98 -10.81 -9.24 5.97
N ILE A 99 -9.52 -9.51 6.16
CA ILE A 99 -8.55 -8.44 6.39
C ILE A 99 -8.29 -7.69 5.07
N ASN A 100 -8.66 -6.41 5.05
CA ASN A 100 -8.23 -5.52 3.99
C ASN A 100 -6.71 -5.29 4.13
N LYS A 101 -5.94 -5.88 3.23
CA LYS A 101 -4.48 -5.86 3.27
C LYS A 101 -3.88 -4.47 3.00
N ILE A 102 -4.63 -3.57 2.35
CA ILE A 102 -4.20 -2.19 2.12
C ILE A 102 -4.31 -1.35 3.40
N THR A 103 -5.44 -1.48 4.13
CA THR A 103 -5.72 -0.59 5.26
C THR A 103 -5.32 -1.17 6.62
N LYS A 104 -5.19 -2.49 6.73
CA LYS A 104 -4.88 -3.19 7.98
C LYS A 104 -3.65 -4.10 7.89
N GLY A 105 -3.09 -4.29 6.69
CA GLY A 105 -1.87 -5.06 6.52
C GLY A 105 -0.66 -4.31 7.10
N VAL A 106 0.24 -5.06 7.74
CA VAL A 106 1.53 -4.56 8.22
C VAL A 106 2.61 -5.27 7.44
N TYR A 107 3.49 -4.50 6.80
CA TYR A 107 4.51 -5.02 5.89
C TYR A 107 5.87 -4.43 6.20
N GLU A 108 6.92 -5.24 6.00
CA GLU A 108 8.28 -4.73 5.91
C GLU A 108 8.48 -4.14 4.52
N LEU A 109 8.49 -2.81 4.43
CA LEU A 109 8.57 -2.10 3.14
C LEU A 109 9.93 -2.28 2.46
N GLY A 110 10.95 -2.65 3.23
CA GLY A 110 12.30 -2.84 2.71
C GLY A 110 12.83 -1.58 2.01
N SER A 111 13.42 -1.76 0.85
CA SER A 111 14.03 -0.66 0.08
C SER A 111 13.07 0.40 -0.42
N ILE A 112 11.76 0.15 -0.44
CA ILE A 112 10.77 1.19 -0.78
C ILE A 112 10.79 2.31 0.25
N PHE A 113 11.13 2.01 1.50
CA PHE A 113 11.23 3.01 2.57
C PHE A 113 12.30 4.07 2.32
N LYS A 114 13.32 3.77 1.50
CA LYS A 114 14.39 4.72 1.14
C LYS A 114 13.85 5.96 0.42
N THR A 115 12.74 5.83 -0.30
CA THR A 115 12.09 6.98 -0.96
C THR A 115 11.66 8.03 0.06
N PHE A 116 11.17 7.62 1.23
CA PHE A 116 10.80 8.53 2.32
C PHE A 116 12.04 9.20 2.92
N THR A 117 13.12 8.44 3.14
CA THR A 117 14.38 8.99 3.66
C THR A 117 14.94 10.06 2.73
N VAL A 118 15.03 9.76 1.42
CA VAL A 118 15.52 10.70 0.42
C VAL A 118 14.59 11.91 0.28
N ALA A 119 13.27 11.69 0.24
CA ALA A 119 12.29 12.78 0.17
C ALA A 119 12.44 13.74 1.37
N LEU A 120 12.59 13.21 2.58
CA LEU A 120 12.77 14.02 3.79
C LEU A 120 14.08 14.83 3.72
N ALA A 121 15.17 14.25 3.23
CA ALA A 121 16.44 14.95 3.07
C ALA A 121 16.36 16.08 2.05
N LEU A 122 15.65 15.86 0.93
CA LEU A 122 15.40 16.87 -0.10
C LEU A 122 14.50 18.00 0.43
N GLU A 123 13.41 17.67 1.13
CA GLU A 123 12.47 18.66 1.67
C GLU A 123 13.13 19.59 2.69
N ASN A 124 14.03 19.05 3.52
CA ASN A 124 14.80 19.84 4.47
C ASN A 124 16.03 20.54 3.85
N ASN A 125 16.20 20.47 2.55
CA ASN A 125 17.34 21.08 1.82
C ASN A 125 18.72 20.60 2.33
N LEU A 126 18.80 19.40 2.90
CA LEU A 126 20.05 18.81 3.36
C LEU A 126 20.92 18.35 2.17
N VAL A 127 20.27 17.92 1.11
CA VAL A 127 20.88 17.45 -0.14
C VAL A 127 20.06 17.90 -1.34
N SER A 128 20.66 17.80 -2.53
CA SER A 128 20.00 17.85 -3.83
C SER A 128 20.18 16.52 -4.56
N PRO A 129 19.42 16.22 -5.63
CA PRO A 129 19.61 14.99 -6.40
C PRO A 129 21.07 14.80 -6.89
N ASN A 130 21.75 15.90 -7.24
CA ASN A 130 23.13 15.91 -7.74
C ASN A 130 24.19 15.97 -6.63
N THR A 131 23.81 16.05 -5.35
CA THR A 131 24.78 16.05 -4.25
C THR A 131 25.53 14.73 -4.22
N ILE A 132 26.87 14.80 -4.27
CA ILE A 132 27.73 13.61 -4.22
C ILE A 132 28.07 13.27 -2.79
N ILE A 133 27.66 12.09 -2.36
CA ILE A 133 28.07 11.47 -1.11
C ILE A 133 29.38 10.73 -1.39
N LYS A 134 30.45 11.16 -0.72
CA LYS A 134 31.81 10.66 -0.97
C LYS A 134 32.20 9.57 0.01
N ASN A 135 33.09 8.68 -0.44
CA ASN A 135 33.71 7.65 0.39
C ASN A 135 32.72 6.72 1.08
N ILE A 136 31.63 6.36 0.42
CA ILE A 136 30.67 5.39 0.93
C ILE A 136 31.41 4.07 1.19
N PRO A 137 31.46 3.60 2.45
CA PRO A 137 32.17 2.37 2.78
C PRO A 137 31.39 1.14 2.24
N ARG A 138 32.06 0.00 2.11
CA ARG A 138 31.39 -1.23 1.69
C ARG A 138 30.49 -1.85 2.78
N LYS A 139 30.77 -1.53 4.03
CA LYS A 139 30.07 -2.06 5.21
C LYS A 139 30.08 -1.02 6.32
N ILE A 140 28.99 -0.95 7.04
CA ILE A 140 28.85 -0.12 8.24
C ILE A 140 28.34 -1.02 9.36
N LYS A 141 28.94 -0.88 10.55
CA LYS A 141 28.45 -1.54 11.74
C LYS A 141 27.46 -0.63 12.45
N CYS A 142 26.20 -1.08 12.56
CA CYS A 142 25.16 -0.39 13.31
C CYS A 142 24.78 -1.26 14.51
N SER A 143 25.23 -0.88 15.69
CA SER A 143 25.11 -1.67 16.91
C SER A 143 25.74 -3.08 16.75
N ILE A 144 24.92 -4.13 16.84
CA ILE A 144 25.33 -5.53 16.66
C ILE A 144 25.22 -6.01 15.21
N HIS A 145 24.57 -5.23 14.33
CA HIS A 145 24.31 -5.59 12.94
C HIS A 145 25.36 -4.98 12.01
N GLU A 146 25.76 -5.73 11.01
CA GLU A 146 26.56 -5.25 9.90
C GLU A 146 25.62 -4.97 8.72
N ILE A 147 25.68 -3.75 8.20
CA ILE A 147 24.90 -3.33 7.02
C ILE A 147 25.84 -3.26 5.84
N SER A 148 25.43 -3.86 4.71
CA SER A 148 26.14 -3.83 3.46
C SER A 148 25.17 -3.63 2.30
N ASP A 149 25.69 -3.20 1.16
CA ASP A 149 24.95 -3.17 -0.08
C ASP A 149 24.88 -4.59 -0.69
N VAL A 150 23.79 -4.87 -1.42
CA VAL A 150 23.60 -6.16 -2.10
C VAL A 150 24.58 -6.33 -3.27
N LYS A 151 24.99 -5.20 -3.87
CA LYS A 151 25.94 -5.14 -4.99
C LYS A 151 27.06 -4.16 -4.67
N GLU A 152 28.21 -4.35 -5.33
CA GLU A 152 29.28 -3.36 -5.27
C GLU A 152 28.94 -2.13 -6.11
N PHE A 153 29.10 -0.97 -5.50
CA PHE A 153 28.91 0.34 -6.13
C PHE A 153 30.20 1.17 -6.06
N PRO A 154 30.32 2.21 -6.88
CA PRO A 154 31.35 3.24 -6.71
C PRO A 154 31.31 3.83 -5.30
N LYS A 155 32.46 4.24 -4.79
CA LYS A 155 32.54 4.85 -3.44
C LYS A 155 31.89 6.23 -3.37
N ASP A 156 31.73 6.89 -4.49
CA ASP A 156 31.11 8.21 -4.61
C ASP A 156 29.84 8.03 -5.45
N LEU A 157 28.69 8.36 -4.87
CA LEU A 157 27.39 8.29 -5.54
C LEU A 157 26.64 9.60 -5.35
N SER A 158 25.92 10.04 -6.38
CA SER A 158 24.91 11.08 -6.20
C SER A 158 23.73 10.57 -5.39
N VAL A 159 22.97 11.45 -4.76
CA VAL A 159 21.73 11.11 -4.06
C VAL A 159 20.75 10.39 -5.01
N GLU A 160 20.68 10.84 -6.27
CA GLU A 160 19.92 10.17 -7.31
C GLU A 160 20.40 8.72 -7.54
N ASP A 161 21.71 8.52 -7.71
CA ASP A 161 22.31 7.20 -7.88
C ASP A 161 22.08 6.28 -6.66
N ILE A 162 22.15 6.83 -5.46
CA ILE A 162 21.86 6.08 -4.21
C ILE A 162 20.45 5.49 -4.27
N LEU A 163 19.46 6.28 -4.70
CA LEU A 163 18.09 5.84 -4.80
C LEU A 163 17.89 4.85 -5.96
N ILE A 164 18.40 5.15 -7.16
CA ILE A 164 18.31 4.30 -8.36
C ILE A 164 18.95 2.93 -8.11
N ARG A 165 20.11 2.90 -7.47
CA ARG A 165 20.85 1.66 -7.16
C ARG A 165 20.37 0.99 -5.89
N SER A 166 19.49 1.65 -5.14
CA SER A 166 18.98 1.17 -3.85
C SER A 166 20.12 0.85 -2.86
N SER A 167 21.13 1.73 -2.77
CA SER A 167 22.22 1.57 -1.80
C SER A 167 21.69 1.62 -0.37
N ASN A 168 21.99 0.59 0.42
CA ASN A 168 21.62 0.56 1.84
C ASN A 168 22.48 1.55 2.63
N ILE A 169 23.78 1.58 2.33
CA ILE A 169 24.72 2.41 3.06
C ILE A 169 24.60 3.87 2.67
N GLY A 170 24.42 4.13 1.37
CA GLY A 170 24.26 5.51 0.89
C GLY A 170 23.00 6.20 1.42
N THR A 171 22.01 5.43 1.90
CA THR A 171 20.76 5.97 2.44
C THR A 171 20.84 6.23 3.95
N LEU A 172 21.85 5.70 4.64
CA LEU A 172 22.12 5.94 6.08
C LEU A 172 22.77 7.28 6.31
#